data_b4ad9bc0246c57cc3a770706d2120d20
#
_entry.id   b4ad9bc0246c57cc3a770706d2120d20
#
_cell.length_a   1.000
_cell.length_b   1.000
_cell.length_c   1.000
_cell.angle_alpha   90.00
_cell.angle_beta   90.00
_cell.angle_gamma   90.00
#
_symmetry.space_group_name_H-M   'P 1'
#
loop_
_entity.id
_entity.type
_entity.pdbx_description
1 polymer ?
#
loop_
_entity_poly.entity_id
_entity_poly.type
_entity_poly.pdbx_seq_one_letter_code
_entity_poly.pdbx_strand_id
1 'polypeptide(L)'
;VDDFYYYWLHRVCHETESAWKLHRLHHTTKAPTLLLLGYADDIQECFDLFLVPLATWLTFPIPFDAFVIWMLIHVSIQVVGHSGIRLHFGTLLTGPYLTRFGAEIVTEDHDLHHRHGWRESYNYGKQSRLWDGLFGTKGERIEGHSGNIDRTTFIY
;
A
#
# COMPACT_ATOMS: atom_id res chain seq x y z
N VAL A 1 4.50 -0.99 -12.49
CA VAL A 1 3.39 -0.35 -13.23
C VAL A 1 2.18 -0.22 -12.31
N ASP A 2 1.64 -1.31 -11.77
CA ASP A 2 0.49 -1.31 -10.85
C ASP A 2 0.68 -0.34 -9.67
N ASP A 3 1.78 -0.47 -8.96
CA ASP A 3 2.14 0.38 -7.82
C ASP A 3 2.23 1.87 -8.20
N PHE A 4 2.59 2.19 -9.44
CA PHE A 4 2.56 3.55 -9.98
C PHE A 4 1.14 4.08 -10.16
N TYR A 5 0.25 3.29 -10.79
CA TYR A 5 -1.14 3.70 -10.97
C TYR A 5 -1.85 3.83 -9.63
N TYR A 6 -1.61 2.88 -8.73
CA TYR A 6 -2.17 2.94 -7.38
C TYR A 6 -1.68 4.18 -6.62
N TYR A 7 -0.38 4.45 -6.62
CA TYR A 7 0.20 5.63 -5.97
C TYR A 7 -0.49 6.93 -6.41
N TRP A 8 -0.62 7.14 -7.72
CA TRP A 8 -1.24 8.35 -8.23
C TRP A 8 -2.73 8.44 -7.93
N LEU A 9 -3.47 7.35 -8.09
CA LEU A 9 -4.88 7.29 -7.71
C LEU A 9 -5.06 7.66 -6.24
N HIS A 10 -4.32 6.99 -5.36
CA HIS A 10 -4.37 7.15 -3.93
C HIS A 10 -4.00 8.59 -3.50
N ARG A 11 -2.93 9.13 -4.07
CA ARG A 11 -2.52 10.50 -3.84
C ARG A 11 -3.59 11.51 -4.29
N VAL A 12 -4.19 11.34 -5.46
CA VAL A 12 -5.30 12.18 -5.95
C VAL A 12 -6.50 12.11 -5.01
N CYS A 13 -6.80 10.94 -4.44
CA CYS A 13 -7.84 10.77 -3.43
C CYS A 13 -7.60 11.62 -2.18
N HIS A 14 -6.35 11.86 -1.81
CA HIS A 14 -6.00 12.73 -0.69
C HIS A 14 -5.84 14.20 -1.04
N GLU A 15 -5.50 14.54 -2.26
CA GLU A 15 -5.21 15.92 -2.65
C GLU A 15 -6.42 16.66 -3.22
N THR A 16 -7.46 15.95 -3.68
CA THR A 16 -8.64 16.56 -4.28
C THR A 16 -9.91 16.30 -3.47
N GLU A 17 -10.72 17.34 -3.28
CA GLU A 17 -11.95 17.23 -2.47
C GLU A 17 -12.95 16.23 -3.02
N SER A 18 -13.12 16.17 -4.34
CA SER A 18 -14.08 15.26 -4.98
C SER A 18 -13.69 13.79 -4.77
N ALA A 19 -12.41 13.47 -4.93
CA ALA A 19 -11.93 12.11 -4.76
C ALA A 19 -11.83 11.73 -3.26
N TRP A 20 -11.52 12.69 -2.38
CA TRP A 20 -11.55 12.46 -0.94
C TRP A 20 -12.92 12.02 -0.43
N LYS A 21 -14.01 12.51 -1.01
CA LYS A 21 -15.37 12.07 -0.63
C LYS A 21 -15.57 10.56 -0.78
N LEU A 22 -14.91 9.93 -1.74
CA LEU A 22 -14.93 8.49 -1.96
C LEU A 22 -13.97 7.75 -1.01
N HIS A 23 -12.84 8.39 -0.69
CA HIS A 23 -11.77 7.76 0.10
C HIS A 23 -11.90 7.95 1.62
N ARG A 24 -12.61 8.98 2.07
CA ARG A 24 -12.74 9.32 3.48
C ARG A 24 -13.34 8.22 4.35
N LEU A 25 -14.23 7.38 3.79
CA LEU A 25 -14.84 6.28 4.52
C LEU A 25 -13.77 5.26 4.95
N HIS A 26 -12.84 4.95 4.06
CA HIS A 26 -11.68 4.11 4.36
C HIS A 26 -10.83 4.68 5.50
N HIS A 27 -10.61 5.99 5.51
CA HIS A 27 -9.84 6.70 6.54
C HIS A 27 -10.57 6.96 7.87
N THR A 28 -11.82 6.52 8.02
CA THR A 28 -12.45 6.48 9.36
C THR A 28 -11.77 5.47 10.27
N THR A 29 -11.12 4.48 9.68
CA THR A 29 -10.31 3.47 10.37
C THR A 29 -8.91 4.04 10.62
N LYS A 30 -8.68 4.56 11.82
CA LYS A 30 -7.37 5.14 12.22
C LYS A 30 -6.31 4.12 12.58
N ALA A 31 -6.72 2.92 12.94
CA ALA A 31 -5.87 1.76 13.16
C ALA A 31 -6.44 0.62 12.32
N PRO A 32 -5.95 0.42 11.10
CA PRO A 32 -6.47 -0.60 10.20
C PRO A 32 -6.44 -1.99 10.84
N THR A 33 -7.46 -2.76 10.59
CA THR A 33 -7.52 -4.16 10.95
C THR A 33 -8.01 -4.97 9.76
N LEU A 34 -7.66 -6.25 9.72
CA LEU A 34 -8.05 -7.14 8.63
C LEU A 34 -9.56 -7.15 8.37
N LEU A 35 -10.38 -7.02 9.41
CA LEU A 35 -11.83 -7.00 9.30
C LEU A 35 -12.37 -5.72 8.63
N LEU A 36 -11.58 -4.67 8.59
CA LEU A 36 -11.95 -3.37 8.03
C LEU A 36 -11.28 -3.10 6.68
N LEU A 37 -10.62 -4.11 6.09
CA LEU A 37 -9.96 -4.00 4.79
C LEU A 37 -10.91 -3.49 3.70
N GLY A 38 -12.11 -4.06 3.61
CA GLY A 38 -13.14 -3.67 2.65
C GLY A 38 -14.10 -2.58 3.15
N TYR A 39 -13.75 -1.87 4.23
CA TYR A 39 -14.57 -0.75 4.71
C TYR A 39 -14.21 0.52 3.95
N ALA A 40 -14.73 0.61 2.75
CA ALA A 40 -14.50 1.71 1.82
C ALA A 40 -15.77 1.99 1.01
N ASP A 41 -15.77 3.04 0.21
CA ASP A 41 -16.82 3.32 -0.75
C ASP A 41 -16.75 2.32 -1.92
N ASP A 42 -17.90 1.81 -2.40
CA ASP A 42 -17.97 0.84 -3.49
C ASP A 42 -17.25 1.30 -4.75
N ILE A 43 -17.28 2.61 -5.03
CA ILE A 43 -16.57 3.20 -6.17
C ILE A 43 -15.06 3.08 -5.96
N GLN A 44 -14.57 3.32 -4.76
CA GLN A 44 -13.16 3.15 -4.45
C GLN A 44 -12.72 1.70 -4.61
N GLU A 45 -13.47 0.75 -4.07
CA GLU A 45 -13.18 -0.68 -4.22
C GLU A 45 -13.13 -1.07 -5.71
N CYS A 46 -14.00 -0.50 -6.53
CA CYS A 46 -13.97 -0.69 -7.98
C CYS A 46 -12.66 -0.17 -8.60
N PHE A 47 -12.16 0.99 -8.18
CA PHE A 47 -10.86 1.49 -8.63
C PHE A 47 -9.71 0.58 -8.21
N ASP A 48 -9.68 0.18 -6.96
CA ASP A 48 -8.56 -0.57 -6.40
C ASP A 48 -8.49 -2.02 -6.93
N LEU A 49 -9.64 -2.68 -7.07
CA LEU A 49 -9.71 -4.10 -7.43
C LEU A 49 -9.89 -4.35 -8.93
N PHE A 50 -10.34 -3.37 -9.71
CA PHE A 50 -10.59 -3.55 -11.14
C PHE A 50 -9.85 -2.55 -12.01
N LEU A 51 -10.01 -1.25 -11.81
CA LEU A 51 -9.49 -0.28 -12.76
C LEU A 51 -7.97 -0.16 -12.73
N VAL A 52 -7.33 -0.17 -11.56
CA VAL A 52 -5.86 -0.17 -11.44
C VAL A 52 -5.28 -1.47 -12.00
N PRO A 53 -5.75 -2.67 -11.63
CA PRO A 53 -5.32 -3.92 -12.24
C PRO A 53 -5.55 -3.98 -13.76
N LEU A 54 -6.70 -3.53 -14.24
CA LEU A 54 -7.00 -3.48 -15.68
C LEU A 54 -6.03 -2.55 -16.42
N ALA A 55 -5.81 -1.33 -15.92
CA ALA A 55 -4.86 -0.39 -16.50
C ALA A 55 -3.43 -0.97 -16.52
N THR A 56 -3.05 -1.67 -15.47
CA THR A 56 -1.77 -2.38 -15.39
C THR A 56 -1.66 -3.44 -16.47
N TRP A 57 -2.68 -4.28 -16.62
CA TRP A 57 -2.69 -5.34 -17.62
C TRP A 57 -2.71 -4.80 -19.06
N LEU A 58 -3.45 -3.73 -19.31
CA LEU A 58 -3.47 -3.08 -20.64
C LEU A 58 -2.14 -2.42 -20.98
N THR A 59 -1.40 -1.92 -19.99
CA THR A 59 -0.07 -1.31 -20.19
C THR A 59 1.03 -2.36 -20.35
N PHE A 60 0.92 -3.42 -19.60
CA PHE A 60 1.90 -4.52 -19.58
C PHE A 60 1.17 -5.86 -19.65
N PRO A 61 0.74 -6.26 -20.85
CA PRO A 61 -0.02 -7.51 -21.02
C PRO A 61 0.80 -8.72 -20.61
N ILE A 62 0.24 -9.52 -19.72
CA ILE A 62 0.77 -10.82 -19.31
C ILE A 62 -0.28 -11.89 -19.58
N PRO A 63 0.10 -13.16 -19.71
CA PRO A 63 -0.85 -14.28 -19.83
C PRO A 63 -1.87 -14.28 -18.69
N PHE A 64 -3.06 -14.75 -18.97
CA PHE A 64 -4.18 -14.69 -18.00
C PHE A 64 -3.88 -15.44 -16.70
N ASP A 65 -3.23 -16.58 -16.76
CA ASP A 65 -2.79 -17.36 -15.60
C ASP A 65 -1.78 -16.58 -14.72
N ALA A 66 -0.81 -15.91 -15.36
CA ALA A 66 0.12 -15.03 -14.67
C ALA A 66 -0.60 -13.81 -14.05
N PHE A 67 -1.59 -13.26 -14.75
CA PHE A 67 -2.43 -12.18 -14.22
C PHE A 67 -3.20 -12.63 -12.97
N VAL A 68 -3.78 -13.82 -12.97
CA VAL A 68 -4.48 -14.35 -11.78
C VAL A 68 -3.52 -14.51 -10.60
N ILE A 69 -2.34 -15.07 -10.82
CA ILE A 69 -1.32 -15.20 -9.75
C ILE A 69 -0.92 -13.83 -9.22
N TRP A 70 -0.68 -12.87 -10.12
CA TRP A 70 -0.36 -11.51 -9.71
C TRP A 70 -1.49 -10.86 -8.91
N MET A 71 -2.76 -11.04 -9.29
CA MET A 71 -3.92 -10.54 -8.53
C MET A 71 -4.00 -11.13 -7.12
N LEU A 72 -3.70 -12.43 -6.96
CA LEU A 72 -3.63 -13.05 -5.64
C LEU A 72 -2.54 -12.41 -4.77
N ILE A 73 -1.38 -12.11 -5.33
CA ILE A 73 -0.30 -11.40 -4.64
C ILE A 73 -0.75 -9.98 -4.28
N HIS A 74 -1.35 -9.26 -5.23
CA HIS A 74 -1.84 -7.90 -5.04
C HIS A 74 -2.84 -7.81 -3.87
N VAL A 75 -3.85 -8.69 -3.83
CA VAL A 75 -4.82 -8.74 -2.72
C VAL A 75 -4.14 -9.15 -1.41
N SER A 76 -3.21 -10.10 -1.43
CA SER A 76 -2.48 -10.52 -0.24
C SER A 76 -1.69 -9.38 0.41
N ILE A 77 -1.10 -8.49 -0.40
CA ILE A 77 -0.38 -7.31 0.11
C ILE A 77 -1.37 -6.34 0.80
N GLN A 78 -2.56 -6.15 0.24
CA GLN A 78 -3.61 -5.34 0.89
C GLN A 78 -4.01 -5.92 2.24
N VAL A 79 -4.26 -7.22 2.29
CA VAL A 79 -4.61 -7.94 3.53
C VAL A 79 -3.54 -7.73 4.59
N VAL A 80 -2.27 -7.87 4.24
CA VAL A 80 -1.16 -7.70 5.18
C VAL A 80 -1.02 -6.24 5.61
N GLY A 81 -1.15 -5.29 4.69
CA GLY A 81 -1.11 -3.85 5.00
C GLY A 81 -2.15 -3.43 6.04
N HIS A 82 -3.33 -4.07 6.02
CA HIS A 82 -4.40 -3.84 6.98
C HIS A 82 -4.42 -4.82 8.16
N SER A 83 -3.44 -5.69 8.31
CA SER A 83 -3.46 -6.71 9.35
C SER A 83 -3.35 -6.16 10.78
N GLY A 84 -2.83 -4.94 10.93
CA GLY A 84 -2.49 -4.38 12.23
C GLY A 84 -1.31 -5.08 12.92
N ILE A 85 -0.74 -6.10 12.27
CA ILE A 85 0.42 -6.83 12.79
C ILE A 85 1.67 -6.09 12.32
N ARG A 86 2.43 -5.58 13.24
CA ARG A 86 3.68 -4.83 12.96
C ARG A 86 4.80 -5.80 12.59
N LEU A 87 4.69 -6.35 11.40
CA LEU A 87 5.76 -7.13 10.81
C LEU A 87 6.64 -6.22 9.96
N HIS A 88 7.94 -6.39 10.08
CA HIS A 88 8.88 -5.89 9.08
C HIS A 88 8.76 -6.79 7.86
N PHE A 89 7.84 -6.45 7.00
CA PHE A 89 7.38 -7.30 5.92
C PHE A 89 7.55 -6.59 4.59
N GLY A 90 8.46 -7.09 3.80
CA GLY A 90 8.49 -6.83 2.37
C GLY A 90 7.78 -7.98 1.65
N THR A 91 7.31 -7.77 0.42
CA THR A 91 6.87 -8.92 -0.36
C THR A 91 8.03 -9.90 -0.50
N LEU A 92 7.77 -11.20 -0.32
CA LEU A 92 8.79 -12.25 -0.45
C LEU A 92 9.59 -12.17 -1.77
N LEU A 93 8.95 -11.64 -2.83
CA LEU A 93 9.55 -11.52 -4.17
C LEU A 93 10.35 -10.23 -4.35
N THR A 94 9.89 -9.11 -3.80
CA THR A 94 10.48 -7.79 -4.06
C THR A 94 11.18 -7.18 -2.85
N GLY A 95 10.84 -7.64 -1.64
CA GLY A 95 11.37 -7.11 -0.39
C GLY A 95 12.90 -7.04 -0.34
N PRO A 96 13.66 -8.12 -0.65
CA PRO A 96 15.11 -8.10 -0.59
C PRO A 96 15.76 -7.08 -1.54
N TYR A 97 15.14 -6.83 -2.70
CA TYR A 97 15.63 -5.85 -3.67
C TYR A 97 15.25 -4.43 -3.26
N LEU A 98 14.01 -4.22 -2.82
CA LEU A 98 13.51 -2.90 -2.43
C LEU A 98 14.22 -2.38 -1.18
N THR A 99 14.57 -3.24 -0.24
CA THR A 99 15.32 -2.87 0.98
C THR A 99 16.68 -2.22 0.64
N ARG A 100 17.35 -2.67 -0.43
CA ARG A 100 18.64 -2.07 -0.86
C ARG A 100 18.51 -0.59 -1.25
N PHE A 101 17.32 -0.17 -1.66
CA PHE A 101 17.01 1.19 -2.10
C PHE A 101 16.16 1.95 -1.07
N GLY A 102 15.90 1.37 0.10
CA GLY A 102 15.00 1.94 1.11
C GLY A 102 13.58 2.16 0.59
N ALA A 103 13.18 1.32 -0.38
CA ALA A 103 11.89 1.37 -1.03
C ALA A 103 10.94 0.24 -0.59
N GLU A 104 11.36 -0.57 0.37
CA GLU A 104 10.50 -1.58 1.00
C GLU A 104 9.34 -0.93 1.74
N ILE A 105 8.17 -1.56 1.68
CA ILE A 105 7.00 -1.17 2.46
C ILE A 105 6.82 -2.12 3.64
N VAL A 106 6.36 -1.60 4.76
CA VAL A 106 6.01 -2.36 5.96
C VAL A 106 4.62 -1.95 6.43
N THR A 107 3.97 -2.76 7.27
CA THR A 107 2.62 -2.47 7.77
C THR A 107 2.54 -1.11 8.47
N GLU A 108 3.57 -0.70 9.18
CA GLU A 108 3.63 0.62 9.83
C GLU A 108 3.48 1.78 8.84
N ASP A 109 3.97 1.66 7.60
CA ASP A 109 3.85 2.73 6.60
C ASP A 109 2.38 3.02 6.29
N HIS A 110 1.56 1.96 6.21
CA HIS A 110 0.13 2.08 5.96
C HIS A 110 -0.65 2.50 7.23
N ASP A 111 -0.25 2.02 8.42
CA ASP A 111 -0.80 2.49 9.69
C ASP A 111 -0.59 3.99 9.88
N LEU A 112 0.61 4.48 9.58
CA LEU A 112 0.93 5.90 9.65
C LEU A 112 0.13 6.71 8.63
N HIS A 113 -0.07 6.16 7.42
CA HIS A 113 -0.92 6.75 6.40
C HIS A 113 -2.36 6.93 6.92
N HIS A 114 -2.94 5.94 7.56
CA HIS A 114 -4.30 6.01 8.12
C HIS A 114 -4.46 6.95 9.30
N ARG A 115 -3.40 7.21 10.07
CA ARG A 115 -3.46 8.14 11.22
C ARG A 115 -3.74 9.57 10.79
N HIS A 116 -3.23 9.95 9.63
CA HIS A 116 -3.41 11.26 9.05
C HIS A 116 -4.60 11.25 8.08
N GLY A 117 -5.26 12.37 7.96
CA GLY A 117 -6.42 12.49 7.11
C GLY A 117 -6.10 13.23 5.83
N TRP A 118 -7.13 13.82 5.26
CA TRP A 118 -7.06 14.57 4.03
C TRP A 118 -5.93 15.61 4.02
N ARG A 119 -5.14 15.65 2.97
CA ARG A 119 -4.01 16.56 2.70
C ARG A 119 -2.81 16.49 3.68
N GLU A 120 -2.97 15.83 4.80
CA GLU A 120 -1.89 15.67 5.79
C GLU A 120 -1.27 14.27 5.76
N SER A 121 -1.78 13.42 4.87
CA SER A 121 -1.29 12.05 4.74
C SER A 121 -0.02 11.95 3.90
N TYR A 122 0.65 10.82 4.02
CA TYR A 122 1.86 10.45 3.32
C TYR A 122 1.88 8.92 3.14
N ASN A 123 2.91 8.34 2.53
CA ASN A 123 3.01 6.90 2.25
C ASN A 123 1.82 6.39 1.41
N TYR A 124 1.66 6.95 0.20
CA TYR A 124 0.59 6.58 -0.72
C TYR A 124 0.84 5.28 -1.48
N GLY A 125 2.09 4.79 -1.48
CA GLY A 125 2.45 3.52 -2.12
C GLY A 125 1.81 2.34 -1.42
N LYS A 126 1.56 1.27 -2.19
CA LYS A 126 0.90 0.04 -1.70
C LYS A 126 1.83 -1.17 -1.69
N GLN A 127 2.65 -1.33 -2.70
CA GLN A 127 3.56 -2.45 -2.83
C GLN A 127 5.00 -2.06 -2.54
N SER A 128 5.32 -0.77 -2.67
CA SER A 128 6.63 -0.20 -2.37
C SER A 128 6.53 1.26 -1.95
N ARG A 129 7.55 1.75 -1.29
CA ARG A 129 7.76 3.18 -1.02
C ARG A 129 8.56 3.89 -2.11
N LEU A 130 8.74 3.25 -3.26
CA LEU A 130 9.54 3.80 -4.36
C LEU A 130 8.99 5.15 -4.83
N TRP A 131 7.69 5.21 -5.07
CA TRP A 131 7.01 6.42 -5.56
C TRP A 131 6.95 7.48 -4.49
N ASP A 132 6.73 7.10 -3.23
CA ASP A 132 6.79 8.02 -2.10
C ASP A 132 8.18 8.65 -1.97
N GLY A 133 9.23 7.87 -2.17
CA GLY A 133 10.60 8.37 -2.19
C GLY A 133 10.87 9.33 -3.35
N LEU A 134 10.41 9.00 -4.55
CA LEU A 134 10.62 9.80 -5.76
C LEU A 134 9.83 11.12 -5.75
N PHE A 135 8.63 11.12 -5.19
CA PHE A 135 7.73 12.29 -5.18
C PHE A 135 7.65 13.01 -3.84
N GLY A 136 8.52 12.66 -2.88
CA GLY A 136 8.67 13.39 -1.62
C GLY A 136 7.49 13.21 -0.65
N THR A 137 6.74 12.10 -0.75
CA THR A 137 5.61 11.78 0.13
C THR A 137 5.94 10.67 1.13
N LYS A 138 7.22 10.34 1.28
CA LYS A 138 7.70 9.31 2.20
C LYS A 138 7.71 9.84 3.63
N GLY A 139 6.88 9.27 4.51
CA GLY A 139 6.87 9.57 5.94
C GLY A 139 7.97 8.83 6.72
N GLU A 140 8.33 9.36 7.87
CA GLU A 140 9.25 8.68 8.77
C GLU A 140 8.54 7.60 9.59
N ARG A 141 9.18 6.43 9.69
CA ARG A 141 8.72 5.35 10.56
C ARG A 141 9.08 5.64 12.02
N ILE A 142 8.19 5.30 12.92
CA ILE A 142 8.40 5.46 14.37
C ILE A 142 9.05 4.20 14.96
N GLU A 143 8.56 3.03 14.54
CA GLU A 143 8.99 1.73 15.08
C GLU A 143 9.78 0.89 14.07
N GLY A 144 9.38 0.92 12.82
CA GLY A 144 9.95 0.11 11.72
C GLY A 144 11.23 0.65 11.11
N HIS A 145 12.00 1.45 11.81
CA HIS A 145 13.31 1.87 11.32
C HIS A 145 14.40 0.84 11.63
N SER A 146 15.46 0.85 10.84
CA SER A 146 16.51 -0.18 10.86
C SER A 146 17.18 -0.41 12.22
N GLY A 147 17.19 0.58 13.11
CA GLY A 147 17.73 0.47 14.45
C GLY A 147 16.86 -0.34 15.43
N ASN A 148 15.57 -0.55 15.11
CA ASN A 148 14.62 -1.29 15.95
C ASN A 148 14.37 -2.72 15.46
N ILE A 149 15.02 -3.12 14.36
CA ILE A 149 14.82 -4.46 13.79
C ILE A 149 15.78 -5.42 14.45
N ASP A 150 15.27 -6.36 15.23
CA ASP A 150 16.04 -7.53 15.64
C ASP A 150 16.23 -8.48 14.45
N ARG A 151 17.44 -8.47 13.91
CA ARG A 151 17.82 -9.35 12.79
C ARG A 151 18.38 -10.70 13.26
N THR A 152 18.44 -10.91 14.56
CA THR A 152 19.02 -12.12 15.17
C THR A 152 17.96 -13.14 15.57
N THR A 153 16.73 -12.68 15.79
CA THR A 153 15.61 -13.56 16.14
C THR A 153 14.96 -14.09 14.87
N PHE A 154 15.14 -15.36 14.59
CA PHE A 154 14.39 -16.07 13.57
C PHE A 154 13.06 -16.51 14.16
N ILE A 155 11.94 -16.06 13.59
CA ILE A 155 10.63 -16.63 13.88
C ILE A 155 10.54 -17.93 13.08
N TYR A 156 10.56 -19.05 13.78
CA TYR A 156 10.36 -20.38 13.21
C TYR A 156 8.87 -20.69 13.09
#